data_598c9ca673588d0cb88928a6d368991b
#
_entry.id   598c9ca673588d0cb88928a6d368991b
#
_cell.length_a   1.000
_cell.length_b   1.000
_cell.length_c   1.000
_cell.angle_alpha   90.00
_cell.angle_beta   90.00
_cell.angle_gamma   90.00
#
_symmetry.space_group_name_H-M   'P 1'
#
loop_
_entity.id
_entity.type
_entity.pdbx_description
1 polymer ?
#
loop_
_entity_poly.entity_id
_entity_poly.type
_entity_poly.pdbx_seq_one_letter_code
_entity_poly.pdbx_strand_id
1 'polypeptide(L)'
;MNLETIERTFTAAFNYPHIKKVGIFGSYARGEEGNKSDLDILLEYDDSSDEYMDELGGFMEDIEQEITIKIDYVTLPGLMKSSNSQFKEQVLNEVKWLYIANAAEPKNYQ
;
A
#
# COMPACT_ATOMS: atom_id res chain seq x y z
N MET A 1 -5.69 10.43 12.54
CA MET A 1 -5.79 9.07 11.97
C MET A 1 -4.63 8.25 12.48
N ASN A 2 -4.88 7.04 12.93
CA ASN A 2 -3.81 6.22 13.48
C ASN A 2 -3.56 5.00 12.60
N LEU A 3 -2.49 4.31 12.90
CA LEU A 3 -2.03 3.18 12.10
C LEU A 3 -3.05 2.04 12.06
N GLU A 4 -3.72 1.82 13.17
CA GLU A 4 -4.72 0.76 13.24
C GLU A 4 -5.89 1.02 12.29
N THR A 5 -6.35 2.26 12.23
CA THR A 5 -7.41 2.65 11.30
C THR A 5 -6.95 2.47 9.86
N ILE A 6 -5.72 2.87 9.57
CA ILE A 6 -5.17 2.73 8.23
C ILE A 6 -5.11 1.25 7.84
N GLU A 7 -4.60 0.42 8.73
CA GLU A 7 -4.49 -1.01 8.46
C GLU A 7 -5.85 -1.64 8.18
N ARG A 8 -6.86 -1.26 8.99
CA ARG A 8 -8.20 -1.80 8.81
C ARG A 8 -8.78 -1.39 7.44
N THR A 9 -8.50 -0.15 7.03
CA THR A 9 -8.98 0.33 5.74
C THR A 9 -8.37 -0.46 4.60
N PHE A 10 -7.11 -0.87 4.75
CA PHE A 10 -6.42 -1.62 3.69
C PHE A 10 -7.01 -3.00 3.47
N THR A 11 -7.85 -3.51 4.38
CA THR A 11 -8.50 -4.80 4.16
C THR A 11 -9.41 -4.78 2.94
N ALA A 12 -9.79 -3.59 2.45
CA ALA A 12 -10.55 -3.49 1.22
C ALA A 12 -9.84 -4.17 0.04
N ALA A 13 -8.52 -4.34 0.13
CA ALA A 13 -7.76 -5.01 -0.92
C ALA A 13 -8.18 -6.46 -1.14
N PHE A 14 -8.85 -7.07 -0.16
CA PHE A 14 -9.42 -8.41 -0.35
C PHE A 14 -10.37 -8.48 -1.55
N ASN A 15 -11.00 -7.38 -1.89
CA ASN A 15 -11.96 -7.33 -3.00
C ASN A 15 -11.28 -7.19 -4.34
N TYR A 16 -9.96 -7.09 -4.37
CA TYR A 16 -9.21 -6.80 -5.58
C TYR A 16 -8.06 -7.79 -5.71
N PRO A 17 -8.33 -8.95 -6.35
CA PRO A 17 -7.36 -10.06 -6.35
C PRO A 17 -6.02 -9.74 -7.03
N HIS A 18 -5.97 -8.72 -7.88
CA HIS A 18 -4.69 -8.35 -8.51
C HIS A 18 -3.81 -7.52 -7.58
N ILE A 19 -4.34 -7.01 -6.47
CA ILE A 19 -3.53 -6.29 -5.50
C ILE A 19 -2.87 -7.31 -4.57
N LYS A 20 -1.54 -7.30 -4.54
CA LYS A 20 -0.78 -8.31 -3.81
C LYS A 20 -0.27 -7.83 -2.46
N LYS A 21 0.16 -6.59 -2.37
CA LYS A 21 0.62 -6.01 -1.12
C LYS A 21 0.28 -4.54 -1.07
N VAL A 22 -0.07 -4.07 0.12
CA VAL A 22 -0.27 -2.65 0.37
C VAL A 22 0.50 -2.30 1.62
N GLY A 23 1.42 -1.36 1.51
CA GLY A 23 2.23 -0.95 2.63
C GLY A 23 2.26 0.55 2.77
N ILE A 24 2.82 1.01 3.88
CA ILE A 24 3.05 2.43 4.10
C ILE A 24 4.54 2.66 4.30
N PHE A 25 4.98 3.84 3.92
CA PHE A 25 6.35 4.28 4.19
C PHE A 25 6.27 5.75 4.58
N GLY A 26 7.42 6.40 4.77
CA GLY A 26 7.43 7.80 5.14
C GLY A 26 7.06 8.03 6.58
N SER A 27 6.53 9.23 6.85
CA SER A 27 6.36 9.67 8.23
C SER A 27 5.42 8.79 9.04
N TYR A 28 4.33 8.31 8.43
CA TYR A 28 3.41 7.44 9.15
C TYR A 28 4.06 6.10 9.51
N ALA A 29 4.91 5.58 8.62
CA ALA A 29 5.61 4.33 8.92
C ALA A 29 6.62 4.50 10.03
N ARG A 30 7.23 5.69 10.13
CA ARG A 30 8.23 5.96 11.15
C ARG A 30 7.64 6.44 12.47
N GLY A 31 6.32 6.69 12.53
CA GLY A 31 5.71 7.23 13.72
C GLY A 31 6.03 8.71 13.95
N GLU A 32 6.35 9.42 12.87
CA GLU A 32 6.77 10.82 12.93
C GLU A 32 5.77 11.75 12.26
N GLU A 33 4.55 11.29 12.02
CA GLU A 33 3.57 12.08 11.30
C GLU A 33 3.17 13.32 12.11
N GLY A 34 2.93 14.41 11.37
CA GLY A 34 2.41 15.64 11.95
C GLY A 34 1.07 15.98 11.29
N ASN A 35 0.55 17.16 11.62
CA ASN A 35 -0.76 17.59 11.16
C ASN A 35 -0.86 17.70 9.64
N LYS A 36 0.26 17.88 8.97
CA LYS A 36 0.27 18.06 7.51
C LYS A 36 0.94 16.94 6.77
N SER A 37 1.22 15.83 7.47
CA SER A 37 1.86 14.69 6.81
C SER A 37 0.89 14.02 5.85
N ASP A 38 1.41 13.66 4.68
CA ASP A 38 0.67 12.84 3.73
C ASP A 38 0.85 11.37 4.11
N LEU A 39 -0.09 10.54 3.68
CA LEU A 39 0.06 9.11 3.86
C LEU A 39 0.69 8.54 2.59
N ASP A 40 1.88 7.98 2.73
CA ASP A 40 2.62 7.42 1.60
C ASP A 40 2.36 5.92 1.51
N ILE A 41 1.76 5.49 0.41
CA ILE A 41 1.35 4.10 0.21
C ILE A 41 2.19 3.47 -0.90
N LEU A 42 2.67 2.25 -0.63
CA LEU A 42 3.39 1.45 -1.61
C LEU A 42 2.53 0.26 -2.00
N LEU A 43 2.34 0.10 -3.32
CA LEU A 43 1.46 -0.93 -3.86
C LEU A 43 2.23 -1.93 -4.69
N GLU A 44 1.99 -3.21 -4.44
CA GLU A 44 2.44 -4.28 -5.31
C GLU A 44 1.22 -4.97 -5.89
N TYR A 45 1.24 -5.23 -7.19
CA TYR A 45 0.10 -5.81 -7.88
C TYR A 45 0.56 -6.75 -8.98
N ASP A 46 -0.37 -7.59 -9.43
CA ASP A 46 -0.15 -8.54 -10.53
C ASP A 46 -0.72 -7.91 -11.80
N ASP A 47 0.15 -7.59 -12.75
CA ASP A 47 -0.26 -6.94 -13.99
C ASP A 47 -0.32 -7.92 -15.17
N SER A 48 -0.50 -9.21 -14.88
CA SER A 48 -0.57 -10.22 -15.93
C SER A 48 -1.81 -10.12 -16.81
N SER A 49 -2.80 -9.33 -16.39
CA SER A 49 -3.96 -9.01 -17.22
C SER A 49 -4.29 -7.54 -17.03
N ASP A 50 -5.14 -7.00 -17.92
CA ASP A 50 -5.46 -5.58 -17.87
C ASP A 50 -6.38 -5.20 -16.72
N GLU A 51 -6.95 -6.19 -16.05
CA GLU A 51 -7.92 -5.92 -14.99
C GLU A 51 -7.31 -5.22 -13.78
N TYR A 52 -5.99 -5.33 -13.62
CA TYR A 52 -5.34 -4.72 -12.46
C TYR A 52 -5.54 -3.21 -12.40
N MET A 53 -5.66 -2.56 -13.55
CA MET A 53 -5.82 -1.10 -13.55
C MET A 53 -7.15 -0.68 -12.94
N ASP A 54 -8.22 -1.38 -13.31
CA ASP A 54 -9.53 -1.12 -12.72
C ASP A 54 -9.52 -1.41 -11.22
N GLU A 55 -8.84 -2.47 -10.85
CA GLU A 55 -8.77 -2.84 -9.43
C GLU A 55 -8.01 -1.82 -8.61
N LEU A 56 -6.89 -1.32 -9.14
CA LEU A 56 -6.16 -0.26 -8.44
C LEU A 56 -7.03 0.96 -8.24
N GLY A 57 -7.75 1.37 -9.30
CA GLY A 57 -8.64 2.52 -9.20
C GLY A 57 -9.73 2.31 -8.17
N GLY A 58 -10.35 1.12 -8.17
CA GLY A 58 -11.39 0.80 -7.21
C GLY A 58 -10.89 0.79 -5.78
N PHE A 59 -9.71 0.21 -5.57
CA PHE A 59 -9.11 0.17 -4.24
C PHE A 59 -8.80 1.59 -3.75
N MET A 60 -8.21 2.41 -4.60
CA MET A 60 -7.89 3.78 -4.24
C MET A 60 -9.15 4.54 -3.85
N GLU A 61 -10.21 4.35 -4.63
CA GLU A 61 -11.49 5.00 -4.34
C GLU A 61 -12.03 4.54 -2.99
N ASP A 62 -11.96 3.24 -2.72
CA ASP A 62 -12.46 2.69 -1.46
C ASP A 62 -11.74 3.29 -0.26
N ILE A 63 -10.41 3.34 -0.31
CA ILE A 63 -9.67 3.82 0.85
C ILE A 63 -9.80 5.34 1.01
N GLU A 64 -9.99 6.06 -0.08
CA GLU A 64 -10.14 7.52 0.00
C GLU A 64 -11.47 7.93 0.61
N GLN A 65 -12.41 7.03 0.66
CA GLN A 65 -13.66 7.29 1.38
C GLN A 65 -13.46 7.27 2.90
N GLU A 66 -12.48 6.52 3.36
CA GLU A 66 -12.21 6.35 4.80
C GLU A 66 -11.07 7.23 5.27
N ILE A 67 -10.07 7.42 4.42
CA ILE A 67 -8.87 8.16 4.78
C ILE A 67 -9.04 9.59 4.27
N THR A 68 -9.07 10.55 5.20
CA THR A 68 -9.38 11.93 4.86
C THR A 68 -8.15 12.79 4.63
N ILE A 69 -6.95 12.26 4.90
CA ILE A 69 -5.71 13.00 4.66
C ILE A 69 -5.23 12.71 3.23
N LYS A 70 -4.36 13.56 2.74
CA LYS A 70 -3.81 13.37 1.41
C LYS A 70 -3.00 12.09 1.33
N ILE A 71 -3.17 11.36 0.22
CA ILE A 71 -2.48 10.10 0.00
C ILE A 71 -1.58 10.23 -1.22
N ASP A 72 -0.33 9.78 -1.09
CA ASP A 72 0.60 9.66 -2.20
C ASP A 72 0.81 8.17 -2.48
N TYR A 73 0.62 7.78 -3.72
CA TYR A 73 0.76 6.37 -4.13
C TYR A 73 2.05 6.17 -4.90
N VAL A 74 2.79 5.14 -4.51
CA VAL A 74 3.95 4.68 -5.24
C VAL A 74 3.74 3.21 -5.54
N THR A 75 3.99 2.79 -6.79
CA THR A 75 3.90 1.38 -7.13
C THR A 75 5.27 0.73 -6.98
N LEU A 76 5.28 -0.53 -6.58
CA LEU A 76 6.54 -1.25 -6.43
C LEU A 76 7.31 -1.34 -7.75
N PRO A 77 6.65 -1.68 -8.89
CA PRO A 77 7.40 -1.67 -10.15
C PRO A 77 7.99 -0.31 -10.49
N GLY A 78 7.25 0.77 -10.24
CA GLY A 78 7.77 2.12 -10.48
C GLY A 78 8.96 2.43 -9.60
N LEU A 79 8.87 2.03 -8.32
CA LEU A 79 9.97 2.24 -7.38
C LEU A 79 11.22 1.50 -7.83
N MET A 80 11.05 0.24 -8.25
CA MET A 80 12.19 -0.59 -8.64
C MET A 80 12.89 -0.07 -9.88
N LYS A 81 12.17 0.69 -10.72
CA LYS A 81 12.75 1.30 -11.92
C LYS A 81 13.31 2.68 -11.67
N SER A 82 13.19 3.19 -10.46
CA SER A 82 13.64 4.55 -10.13
C SER A 82 15.15 4.65 -10.24
N SER A 83 15.63 5.74 -10.83
CA SER A 83 17.05 6.04 -10.88
C SER A 83 17.54 6.64 -9.55
N ASN A 84 16.61 7.03 -8.67
CA ASN A 84 17.00 7.57 -7.37
C ASN A 84 17.19 6.41 -6.39
N SER A 85 18.42 5.89 -6.35
CA SER A 85 18.70 4.72 -5.55
C SER A 85 18.58 4.98 -4.04
N GLN A 86 18.84 6.20 -3.60
CA GLN A 86 18.68 6.55 -2.19
C GLN A 86 17.22 6.48 -1.78
N PHE A 87 16.34 7.04 -2.59
CA PHE A 87 14.91 6.99 -2.29
C PHE A 87 14.41 5.56 -2.29
N LYS A 88 14.79 4.78 -3.29
CA LYS A 88 14.38 3.38 -3.40
C LYS A 88 14.79 2.60 -2.16
N GLU A 89 16.05 2.75 -1.75
CA GLU A 89 16.58 2.06 -0.59
C GLU A 89 15.83 2.46 0.67
N GLN A 90 15.58 3.76 0.82
CA GLN A 90 14.88 4.26 2.00
C GLN A 90 13.48 3.66 2.09
N VAL A 91 12.74 3.66 0.99
CA VAL A 91 11.38 3.11 1.00
C VAL A 91 11.40 1.64 1.35
N LEU A 92 12.28 0.87 0.70
CA LEU A 92 12.34 -0.57 0.94
C LEU A 92 12.75 -0.92 2.37
N ASN A 93 13.55 -0.06 3.00
CA ASN A 93 13.98 -0.29 4.37
C ASN A 93 12.93 0.07 5.40
N GLU A 94 12.06 1.04 5.09
CA GLU A 94 11.12 1.52 6.10
C GLU A 94 9.68 1.06 5.87
N VAL A 95 9.36 0.45 4.72
CA VAL A 95 7.98 0.09 4.41
C VAL A 95 7.44 -0.90 5.44
N LYS A 96 6.20 -0.66 5.86
CA LYS A 96 5.43 -1.59 6.68
C LYS A 96 4.31 -2.13 5.84
N TRP A 97 4.37 -3.42 5.55
CA TRP A 97 3.33 -4.07 4.74
C TRP A 97 2.13 -4.34 5.65
N LEU A 98 1.02 -3.67 5.39
CA LEU A 98 -0.18 -3.80 6.20
C LEU A 98 -1.19 -4.77 5.59
N TYR A 99 -1.07 -5.06 4.30
CA TYR A 99 -1.88 -6.07 3.64
C TYR A 99 -0.96 -6.89 2.73
N ILE A 100 -1.04 -8.20 2.87
CA ILE A 100 -0.31 -9.13 2.00
C ILE A 100 -1.28 -10.20 1.57
N ALA A 101 -1.52 -10.29 0.26
CA ALA A 101 -2.42 -11.29 -0.27
C ALA A 101 -1.90 -12.67 0.08
N ASN A 102 -2.81 -13.56 0.44
CA ASN A 102 -2.50 -14.94 0.80
C ASN A 102 -1.77 -15.11 2.12
N ALA A 103 -1.37 -14.01 2.78
CA ALA A 103 -0.72 -14.14 4.08
C ALA A 103 -1.67 -14.67 5.14
N ALA A 104 -2.96 -14.41 4.96
CA ALA A 104 -3.97 -14.87 5.91
C ALA A 104 -4.47 -16.27 5.61
N GLU A 105 -4.04 -16.85 4.52
CA GLU A 105 -4.48 -18.20 4.18
C GLU A 105 -3.90 -19.19 5.17
N PRO A 106 -4.71 -20.14 5.59
CA PRO A 106 -4.18 -21.14 6.50
C PRO A 106 -3.07 -21.82 5.80
N LYS A 107 -2.08 -21.73 6.43
CA LYS A 107 -1.06 -22.41 5.83
C LYS A 107 -1.42 -23.77 5.83
N ASN A 108 -2.34 -23.56 5.75
CA ASN A 108 -2.87 -24.36 5.65
C ASN A 108 -3.28 -24.96 5.14
N TYR A 109 -3.40 -24.54 4.81
CA TYR A 109 -3.77 -25.30 4.21
C TYR A 109 -3.01 -26.27 4.35
N GLN A 110 -2.79 -26.36 4.84
CA GLN A 110 -2.15 -27.19 4.98
C GLN A 110 -2.26 -27.94 5.44
#